data_ba4193c42d745814881a739f23839919
#
_entry.id   ba4193c42d745814881a739f23839919
#
_cell.length_a   1.000
_cell.length_b   1.000
_cell.length_c   1.000
_cell.angle_alpha   90.00
_cell.angle_beta   90.00
_cell.angle_gamma   90.00
#
_symmetry.space_group_name_H-M   'P 1'
#
loop_
_entity.id
_entity.type
_entity.pdbx_description
1 polymer ?
#
loop_
_entity_poly.entity_id
_entity_poly.type
_entity_poly.pdbx_seq_one_letter_code
_entity_poly.pdbx_strand_id
1 'polypeptide(L)'
;MIKTAIIGLGKMGMSHCALLGAHPEVDLVAICDPDGLLQSAFKKLTKFQVYDDYKRMIETEKPEAVFVATPTRFHSEMVLYALERGIHVFCEKPFSLTSEEGEKMVAVAKAKGCVNQVGYHNRFIGTFNEMKRLFAAGVIGTPFHFMGEAYGPVVLKPKGGTWRADKKSGGGCLMDYASHVLNLINYITGSHLTEARGTFMPRIFSKEVDDAIYATLKVESGLQGQLSVCWSDDTHRKMTTSLKIEGDKGKLEADATTLK
;
A
#
# COMPACT_ATOMS: atom_id res chain seq x y z
N MET A 1 -23.15 12.57 -5.62
CA MET A 1 -22.31 11.77 -4.69
C MET A 1 -22.06 10.44 -5.35
N ILE A 2 -20.83 9.93 -5.22
CA ILE A 2 -20.44 8.62 -5.79
C ILE A 2 -20.88 7.52 -4.80
N LYS A 3 -21.72 6.60 -5.26
CA LYS A 3 -22.17 5.47 -4.46
C LYS A 3 -21.02 4.50 -4.21
N THR A 4 -20.59 4.36 -2.96
CA THR A 4 -19.36 3.67 -2.60
C THR A 4 -19.61 2.57 -1.57
N ALA A 5 -18.86 1.48 -1.62
CA ALA A 5 -18.85 0.43 -0.62
C ALA A 5 -17.44 0.03 -0.20
N ILE A 6 -17.30 -0.57 1.00
CA ILE A 6 -16.02 -1.02 1.56
C ILE A 6 -16.05 -2.52 1.79
N ILE A 7 -14.97 -3.20 1.41
CA ILE A 7 -14.73 -4.62 1.65
C ILE A 7 -13.53 -4.78 2.58
N GLY A 8 -13.77 -5.32 3.77
CA GLY A 8 -12.80 -5.45 4.86
C GLY A 8 -12.90 -4.32 5.88
N LEU A 9 -13.14 -4.68 7.15
CA LEU A 9 -13.24 -3.75 8.28
C LEU A 9 -12.09 -3.89 9.28
N GLY A 10 -10.94 -4.34 8.82
CA GLY A 10 -9.69 -4.25 9.57
C GLY A 10 -9.31 -2.78 9.85
N LYS A 11 -8.14 -2.57 10.48
CA LYS A 11 -7.67 -1.20 10.84
C LYS A 11 -7.77 -0.18 9.68
N MET A 12 -7.34 -0.57 8.47
CA MET A 12 -7.40 0.33 7.31
C MET A 12 -8.82 0.52 6.80
N GLY A 13 -9.63 -0.55 6.73
CA GLY A 13 -11.03 -0.44 6.34
C GLY A 13 -11.85 0.48 7.24
N MET A 14 -11.63 0.41 8.57
CA MET A 14 -12.26 1.35 9.51
C MET A 14 -11.81 2.80 9.28
N SER A 15 -10.52 3.01 8.98
CA SER A 15 -10.01 4.35 8.65
C SER A 15 -10.64 4.90 7.37
N HIS A 16 -10.73 4.08 6.32
CA HIS A 16 -11.42 4.45 5.08
C HIS A 16 -12.91 4.70 5.31
N CYS A 17 -13.56 3.87 6.12
CA CYS A 17 -14.97 4.05 6.48
C CYS A 17 -15.23 5.43 7.13
N ALA A 18 -14.37 5.83 8.06
CA ALA A 18 -14.48 7.14 8.71
C ALA A 18 -14.27 8.30 7.73
N LEU A 19 -13.26 8.21 6.88
CA LEU A 19 -12.93 9.25 5.90
C LEU A 19 -14.01 9.38 4.81
N LEU A 20 -14.44 8.26 4.23
CA LEU A 20 -15.44 8.24 3.17
C LEU A 20 -16.83 8.64 3.70
N GLY A 21 -17.19 8.17 4.89
CA GLY A 21 -18.47 8.53 5.52
C GLY A 21 -18.59 10.01 5.89
N ALA A 22 -17.46 10.73 5.99
CA ALA A 22 -17.42 12.17 6.22
C ALA A 22 -17.25 13.01 4.93
N HIS A 23 -16.98 12.37 3.79
CA HIS A 23 -16.67 13.08 2.55
C HIS A 23 -17.95 13.54 1.83
N PRO A 24 -18.10 14.83 1.48
CA PRO A 24 -19.35 15.39 0.97
C PRO A 24 -19.77 14.87 -0.42
N GLU A 25 -18.84 14.35 -1.19
CA GLU A 25 -19.11 13.81 -2.54
C GLU A 25 -19.29 12.28 -2.56
N VAL A 26 -19.22 11.62 -1.40
CA VAL A 26 -19.35 10.17 -1.25
C VAL A 26 -20.66 9.81 -0.57
N ASP A 27 -21.37 8.86 -1.16
CA ASP A 27 -22.48 8.15 -0.54
C ASP A 27 -22.00 6.74 -0.15
N LEU A 28 -21.52 6.59 1.09
CA LEU A 28 -21.08 5.31 1.61
C LEU A 28 -22.30 4.47 2.00
N VAL A 29 -22.72 3.58 1.12
CA VAL A 29 -23.97 2.80 1.27
C VAL A 29 -23.79 1.50 2.02
N ALA A 30 -22.63 0.84 1.89
CA ALA A 30 -22.45 -0.50 2.44
C ALA A 30 -21.01 -0.78 2.86
N ILE A 31 -20.90 -1.70 3.81
CA ILE A 31 -19.64 -2.27 4.27
C ILE A 31 -19.76 -3.80 4.32
N CYS A 32 -18.66 -4.50 4.07
CA CYS A 32 -18.61 -5.96 4.09
C CYS A 32 -17.41 -6.46 4.90
N ASP A 33 -17.68 -7.35 5.85
CA ASP A 33 -16.64 -8.11 6.58
C ASP A 33 -17.26 -9.41 7.10
N PRO A 34 -16.57 -10.56 7.05
CA PRO A 34 -17.09 -11.82 7.58
C PRO A 34 -17.14 -11.89 9.11
N ASP A 35 -16.48 -10.96 9.84
CA ASP A 35 -16.45 -10.94 11.29
C ASP A 35 -17.80 -10.48 11.89
N GLY A 36 -18.53 -11.40 12.53
CA GLY A 36 -19.84 -11.13 13.10
C GLY A 36 -19.84 -10.09 14.23
N LEU A 37 -18.74 -9.93 14.97
CA LEU A 37 -18.63 -8.91 16.02
C LEU A 37 -18.53 -7.51 15.39
N LEU A 38 -17.68 -7.37 14.36
CA LEU A 38 -17.59 -6.13 13.61
C LEU A 38 -18.90 -5.76 12.95
N GLN A 39 -19.56 -6.73 12.28
CA GLN A 39 -20.88 -6.50 11.69
C GLN A 39 -21.90 -5.98 12.73
N SER A 40 -21.97 -6.64 13.90
CA SER A 40 -22.91 -6.25 14.97
C SER A 40 -22.64 -4.86 15.49
N ALA A 41 -21.38 -4.48 15.64
CA ALA A 41 -20.98 -3.13 16.06
C ALA A 41 -21.40 -2.08 15.02
N PHE A 42 -21.09 -2.32 13.75
CA PHE A 42 -21.42 -1.36 12.69
C PHE A 42 -22.93 -1.21 12.46
N LYS A 43 -23.70 -2.31 12.53
CA LYS A 43 -25.18 -2.25 12.46
C LYS A 43 -25.80 -1.37 13.55
N LYS A 44 -25.17 -1.32 14.74
CA LYS A 44 -25.66 -0.48 15.85
C LYS A 44 -25.20 0.98 15.77
N LEU A 45 -24.02 1.22 15.22
CA LEU A 45 -23.35 2.52 15.29
C LEU A 45 -23.46 3.35 14.01
N THR A 46 -23.88 2.74 12.90
CA THR A 46 -23.91 3.40 11.59
C THR A 46 -25.25 3.16 10.87
N LYS A 47 -25.47 3.93 9.80
CA LYS A 47 -26.64 3.76 8.91
C LYS A 47 -26.31 2.89 7.68
N PHE A 48 -25.05 2.43 7.56
CA PHE A 48 -24.62 1.65 6.41
C PHE A 48 -25.23 0.24 6.41
N GLN A 49 -25.51 -0.29 5.24
CA GLN A 49 -25.85 -1.70 5.10
C GLN A 49 -24.62 -2.57 5.38
N VAL A 50 -24.80 -3.65 6.14
CA VAL A 50 -23.69 -4.50 6.60
C VAL A 50 -23.87 -5.90 6.05
N TYR A 51 -22.85 -6.37 5.33
CA TYR A 51 -22.81 -7.66 4.62
C TYR A 51 -21.70 -8.56 5.15
N ASP A 52 -21.89 -9.86 5.04
CA ASP A 52 -20.89 -10.91 5.28
C ASP A 52 -20.25 -11.42 3.98
N ASP A 53 -20.92 -11.19 2.84
CA ASP A 53 -20.49 -11.58 1.50
C ASP A 53 -20.43 -10.36 0.58
N TYR A 54 -19.24 -10.10 0.01
CA TYR A 54 -19.01 -8.94 -0.84
C TYR A 54 -19.70 -9.03 -2.21
N LYS A 55 -19.90 -10.25 -2.74
CA LYS A 55 -20.59 -10.45 -4.02
C LYS A 55 -22.07 -10.07 -3.86
N ARG A 56 -22.69 -10.57 -2.79
CA ARG A 56 -24.06 -10.19 -2.43
C ARG A 56 -24.20 -8.69 -2.20
N MET A 57 -23.24 -8.07 -1.52
CA MET A 57 -23.20 -6.61 -1.32
C MET A 57 -23.19 -5.88 -2.66
N ILE A 58 -22.26 -6.23 -3.55
CA ILE A 58 -22.12 -5.59 -4.86
C ILE A 58 -23.39 -5.75 -5.71
N GLU A 59 -23.96 -6.94 -5.76
CA GLU A 59 -25.17 -7.23 -6.56
C GLU A 59 -26.42 -6.49 -6.02
N THR A 60 -26.51 -6.33 -4.68
CA THR A 60 -27.65 -5.67 -4.05
C THR A 60 -27.54 -4.16 -4.11
N GLU A 61 -26.40 -3.62 -3.71
CA GLU A 61 -26.20 -2.18 -3.56
C GLU A 61 -25.78 -1.50 -4.86
N LYS A 62 -25.18 -2.23 -5.80
CA LYS A 62 -24.71 -1.71 -7.10
C LYS A 62 -23.87 -0.44 -6.94
N PRO A 63 -22.77 -0.49 -6.16
CA PRO A 63 -21.92 0.68 -5.96
C PRO A 63 -21.21 1.06 -7.25
N GLU A 64 -20.89 2.35 -7.42
CA GLU A 64 -20.07 2.88 -8.52
C GLU A 64 -18.57 2.66 -8.23
N ALA A 65 -18.19 2.64 -6.95
CA ALA A 65 -16.82 2.42 -6.50
C ALA A 65 -16.77 1.49 -5.28
N VAL A 66 -15.70 0.68 -5.18
CA VAL A 66 -15.42 -0.13 -4.00
C VAL A 66 -14.01 0.11 -3.48
N PHE A 67 -13.88 0.08 -2.15
CA PHE A 67 -12.61 0.10 -1.45
C PHE A 67 -12.32 -1.30 -0.91
N VAL A 68 -11.23 -1.93 -1.38
CA VAL A 68 -10.79 -3.25 -0.94
C VAL A 68 -9.67 -3.08 0.09
N ALA A 69 -9.97 -3.39 1.35
CA ALA A 69 -9.07 -3.23 2.51
C ALA A 69 -8.92 -4.53 3.31
N THR A 70 -8.87 -5.64 2.59
CA THR A 70 -8.72 -7.01 3.11
C THR A 70 -7.25 -7.44 3.18
N PRO A 71 -6.90 -8.61 3.72
CA PRO A 71 -5.58 -9.21 3.52
C PRO A 71 -5.29 -9.46 2.04
N THR A 72 -4.02 -9.25 1.64
CA THR A 72 -3.57 -9.22 0.23
C THR A 72 -4.01 -10.43 -0.60
N ARG A 73 -4.05 -11.62 0.00
CA ARG A 73 -4.48 -12.86 -0.69
C ARG A 73 -5.88 -12.81 -1.30
N PHE A 74 -6.73 -11.89 -0.84
CA PHE A 74 -8.10 -11.73 -1.33
C PHE A 74 -8.23 -10.60 -2.37
N HIS A 75 -7.19 -9.76 -2.54
CA HIS A 75 -7.28 -8.58 -3.39
C HIS A 75 -7.62 -8.95 -4.84
N SER A 76 -6.88 -9.91 -5.43
CA SER A 76 -7.07 -10.27 -6.84
C SER A 76 -8.50 -10.69 -7.17
N GLU A 77 -9.09 -11.58 -6.36
CA GLU A 77 -10.48 -12.04 -6.57
C GLU A 77 -11.47 -10.89 -6.44
N MET A 78 -11.39 -10.09 -5.37
CA MET A 78 -12.35 -9.02 -5.08
C MET A 78 -12.24 -7.86 -6.08
N VAL A 79 -11.01 -7.49 -6.44
CA VAL A 79 -10.74 -6.42 -7.42
C VAL A 79 -11.25 -6.82 -8.80
N LEU A 80 -10.92 -8.04 -9.26
CA LEU A 80 -11.39 -8.54 -10.56
C LEU A 80 -12.92 -8.61 -10.62
N TYR A 81 -13.56 -9.10 -9.56
CA TYR A 81 -15.01 -9.18 -9.48
C TYR A 81 -15.69 -7.82 -9.66
N ALA A 82 -15.14 -6.77 -9.06
CA ALA A 82 -15.63 -5.41 -9.19
C ALA A 82 -15.35 -4.83 -10.59
N LEU A 83 -14.09 -4.94 -11.06
CA LEU A 83 -13.68 -4.38 -12.35
C LEU A 83 -14.44 -5.01 -13.54
N GLU A 84 -14.70 -6.31 -13.53
CA GLU A 84 -15.47 -7.02 -14.56
C GLU A 84 -16.90 -6.47 -14.69
N ARG A 85 -17.44 -5.88 -13.62
CA ARG A 85 -18.75 -5.23 -13.56
C ARG A 85 -18.72 -3.72 -13.86
N GLY A 86 -17.56 -3.19 -14.23
CA GLY A 86 -17.40 -1.76 -14.52
C GLY A 86 -17.35 -0.88 -13.26
N ILE A 87 -17.09 -1.45 -12.09
CA ILE A 87 -17.01 -0.73 -10.82
C ILE A 87 -15.59 -0.20 -10.63
N HIS A 88 -15.46 1.07 -10.22
CA HIS A 88 -14.19 1.69 -9.88
C HIS A 88 -13.60 1.09 -8.60
N VAL A 89 -12.27 0.98 -8.52
CA VAL A 89 -11.64 0.26 -7.41
C VAL A 89 -10.51 1.06 -6.78
N PHE A 90 -10.59 1.25 -5.47
CA PHE A 90 -9.42 1.49 -4.63
C PHE A 90 -9.04 0.17 -3.96
N CYS A 91 -7.76 -0.22 -4.02
CA CYS A 91 -7.24 -1.42 -3.37
C CYS A 91 -6.09 -1.07 -2.43
N GLU A 92 -6.12 -1.57 -1.20
CA GLU A 92 -4.99 -1.43 -0.28
C GLU A 92 -3.72 -2.10 -0.81
N LYS A 93 -2.60 -1.60 -0.33
CA LYS A 93 -1.28 -2.18 -0.62
C LYS A 93 -0.99 -3.40 0.30
N PRO A 94 -0.13 -4.33 -0.10
CA PRO A 94 0.36 -4.52 -1.47
C PRO A 94 -0.77 -4.95 -2.41
N PHE A 95 -0.65 -4.57 -3.68
CA PHE A 95 -1.76 -4.71 -4.65
C PHE A 95 -2.16 -6.16 -4.91
N SER A 96 -1.16 -7.06 -5.02
CA SER A 96 -1.35 -8.48 -5.32
C SER A 96 -0.24 -9.31 -4.68
N LEU A 97 -0.37 -10.62 -4.67
CA LEU A 97 0.68 -11.54 -4.23
C LEU A 97 1.74 -11.75 -5.30
N THR A 98 1.34 -11.71 -6.57
CA THR A 98 2.24 -11.92 -7.71
C THR A 98 2.08 -10.82 -8.77
N SER A 99 3.07 -10.67 -9.65
CA SER A 99 3.01 -9.73 -10.79
C SER A 99 1.91 -10.11 -11.77
N GLU A 100 1.72 -11.39 -12.03
CA GLU A 100 0.70 -11.91 -12.96
C GLU A 100 -0.72 -11.53 -12.51
N GLU A 101 -1.01 -11.64 -11.20
CA GLU A 101 -2.27 -11.16 -10.64
C GLU A 101 -2.45 -9.65 -10.85
N GLY A 102 -1.39 -8.88 -10.58
CA GLY A 102 -1.38 -7.43 -10.75
C GLY A 102 -1.62 -7.02 -12.21
N GLU A 103 -0.91 -7.65 -13.15
CA GLU A 103 -1.04 -7.41 -14.58
C GLU A 103 -2.45 -7.71 -15.09
N LYS A 104 -3.03 -8.83 -14.64
CA LYS A 104 -4.41 -9.19 -14.99
C LYS A 104 -5.41 -8.13 -14.51
N MET A 105 -5.29 -7.66 -13.27
CA MET A 105 -6.17 -6.62 -12.72
C MET A 105 -6.03 -5.29 -13.50
N VAL A 106 -4.81 -4.90 -13.85
CA VAL A 106 -4.56 -3.70 -14.67
C VAL A 106 -5.16 -3.83 -16.06
N ALA A 107 -5.01 -4.99 -16.70
CA ALA A 107 -5.57 -5.25 -18.02
C ALA A 107 -7.10 -5.14 -18.02
N VAL A 108 -7.76 -5.73 -17.03
CA VAL A 108 -9.23 -5.65 -16.89
C VAL A 108 -9.68 -4.22 -16.61
N ALA A 109 -9.00 -3.49 -15.72
CA ALA A 109 -9.32 -2.10 -15.43
C ALA A 109 -9.26 -1.22 -16.69
N LYS A 110 -8.21 -1.39 -17.50
CA LYS A 110 -8.08 -0.69 -18.81
C LYS A 110 -9.18 -1.07 -19.78
N ALA A 111 -9.46 -2.35 -19.94
CA ALA A 111 -10.49 -2.85 -20.86
C ALA A 111 -11.90 -2.36 -20.50
N LYS A 112 -12.19 -2.19 -19.22
CA LYS A 112 -13.48 -1.71 -18.71
C LYS A 112 -13.56 -0.20 -18.53
N GLY A 113 -12.47 0.54 -18.75
CA GLY A 113 -12.42 1.99 -18.50
C GLY A 113 -12.61 2.37 -17.03
N CYS A 114 -12.29 1.48 -16.11
CA CYS A 114 -12.46 1.71 -14.67
C CYS A 114 -11.33 2.58 -14.11
N VAL A 115 -11.70 3.58 -13.32
CA VAL A 115 -10.74 4.29 -12.46
C VAL A 115 -10.25 3.31 -11.38
N ASN A 116 -8.94 3.29 -11.17
CA ASN A 116 -8.35 2.41 -10.18
C ASN A 116 -7.18 3.09 -9.47
N GLN A 117 -6.98 2.73 -8.21
CA GLN A 117 -5.88 3.26 -7.39
C GLN A 117 -5.44 2.23 -6.36
N VAL A 118 -4.11 2.16 -6.12
CA VAL A 118 -3.52 1.38 -5.03
C VAL A 118 -3.15 2.30 -3.87
N GLY A 119 -3.36 1.84 -2.64
CA GLY A 119 -3.25 2.60 -1.40
C GLY A 119 -1.83 2.99 -0.96
N TYR A 120 -0.97 3.41 -1.88
CA TYR A 120 0.36 3.94 -1.57
C TYR A 120 0.29 5.41 -1.12
N HIS A 121 -0.10 5.63 0.13
CA HIS A 121 -0.39 6.94 0.70
C HIS A 121 0.78 7.93 0.71
N ASN A 122 2.04 7.44 0.73
CA ASN A 122 3.24 8.31 0.70
C ASN A 122 3.27 9.22 -0.54
N ARG A 123 2.64 8.84 -1.65
CA ARG A 123 2.50 9.68 -2.85
C ARG A 123 1.68 10.95 -2.62
N PHE A 124 0.92 11.03 -1.53
CA PHE A 124 0.05 12.16 -1.21
C PHE A 124 0.58 12.99 -0.03
N ILE A 125 1.76 12.67 0.49
CA ILE A 125 2.44 13.44 1.54
C ILE A 125 3.19 14.62 0.90
N GLY A 126 2.99 15.82 1.44
CA GLY A 126 3.51 17.06 0.87
C GLY A 126 5.04 17.09 0.71
N THR A 127 5.80 16.55 1.68
CA THR A 127 7.26 16.48 1.63
C THR A 127 7.76 15.63 0.45
N PHE A 128 7.14 14.47 0.20
CA PHE A 128 7.50 13.62 -0.93
C PHE A 128 7.06 14.20 -2.28
N ASN A 129 5.93 14.91 -2.31
CA ASN A 129 5.50 15.62 -3.52
C ASN A 129 6.48 16.76 -3.88
N GLU A 130 6.91 17.51 -2.87
CA GLU A 130 7.89 18.58 -3.09
C GLU A 130 9.27 18.00 -3.45
N MET A 131 9.70 16.91 -2.81
CA MET A 131 10.91 16.18 -3.21
C MET A 131 10.87 15.77 -4.68
N LYS A 132 9.75 15.22 -5.14
CA LYS A 132 9.52 14.86 -6.55
C LYS A 132 9.64 16.07 -7.47
N ARG A 133 9.02 17.18 -7.10
CA ARG A 133 9.07 18.44 -7.88
C ARG A 133 10.50 18.97 -8.00
N LEU A 134 11.25 19.00 -6.89
CA LEU A 134 12.64 19.44 -6.86
C LEU A 134 13.56 18.50 -7.64
N PHE A 135 13.38 17.19 -7.50
CA PHE A 135 14.12 16.20 -8.28
C PHE A 135 13.90 16.38 -9.78
N ALA A 136 12.65 16.51 -10.23
CA ALA A 136 12.30 16.75 -11.63
C ALA A 136 12.82 18.10 -12.16
N ALA A 137 12.95 19.11 -11.29
CA ALA A 137 13.56 20.40 -11.63
C ALA A 137 15.09 20.36 -11.71
N GLY A 138 15.72 19.21 -11.39
CA GLY A 138 17.18 19.02 -11.49
C GLY A 138 18.01 19.83 -10.47
N VAL A 139 17.43 20.20 -9.32
CA VAL A 139 18.10 21.06 -8.33
C VAL A 139 19.36 20.45 -7.73
N ILE A 140 19.46 19.12 -7.70
CA ILE A 140 20.64 18.39 -7.21
C ILE A 140 21.65 18.03 -8.31
N GLY A 141 21.41 18.50 -9.55
CA GLY A 141 22.26 18.15 -10.70
C GLY A 141 22.03 16.71 -11.16
N THR A 142 23.10 16.01 -11.52
CA THR A 142 23.06 14.62 -11.96
C THR A 142 22.98 13.69 -10.75
N PRO A 143 21.87 12.96 -10.55
CA PRO A 143 21.76 12.04 -9.41
C PRO A 143 22.66 10.82 -9.63
N PHE A 144 23.36 10.37 -8.58
CA PHE A 144 24.25 9.22 -8.62
C PHE A 144 23.97 8.15 -7.56
N HIS A 145 23.21 8.49 -6.49
CA HIS A 145 22.93 7.56 -5.41
C HIS A 145 21.58 7.87 -4.75
N PHE A 146 20.89 6.82 -4.28
CA PHE A 146 19.75 6.98 -3.37
C PHE A 146 19.82 6.01 -2.18
N MET A 147 19.16 6.37 -1.08
CA MET A 147 18.90 5.50 0.06
C MET A 147 17.41 5.57 0.43
N GLY A 148 16.76 4.43 0.35
CA GLY A 148 15.35 4.27 0.75
C GLY A 148 15.23 3.43 2.02
N GLU A 149 14.48 3.94 3.01
CA GLU A 149 14.42 3.33 4.32
C GLU A 149 12.98 3.25 4.85
N ALA A 150 12.69 2.19 5.60
CA ALA A 150 11.48 2.12 6.43
C ALA A 150 11.74 1.27 7.68
N TYR A 151 11.46 1.85 8.84
CA TYR A 151 11.65 1.19 10.13
C TYR A 151 10.41 1.29 11.00
N GLY A 152 10.20 0.30 11.89
CA GLY A 152 9.11 0.37 12.86
C GLY A 152 8.89 -0.91 13.67
N PRO A 153 8.07 -0.83 14.73
CA PRO A 153 7.94 -1.85 15.77
C PRO A 153 6.74 -2.78 15.55
N VAL A 154 6.60 -3.40 14.36
CA VAL A 154 5.44 -4.28 14.06
C VAL A 154 5.61 -5.67 14.67
N VAL A 155 6.81 -6.25 14.58
CA VAL A 155 7.11 -7.59 15.07
C VAL A 155 8.32 -7.51 16.01
N LEU A 156 8.07 -7.40 17.32
CA LEU A 156 9.11 -7.28 18.36
C LEU A 156 9.31 -8.54 19.18
N LYS A 157 8.57 -9.61 18.89
CA LYS A 157 8.68 -10.93 19.53
C LYS A 157 8.02 -11.98 18.66
N PRO A 158 8.37 -13.26 18.83
CA PRO A 158 7.70 -14.34 18.10
C PRO A 158 6.18 -14.29 18.31
N LYS A 159 5.45 -14.06 17.24
CA LYS A 159 3.98 -14.11 17.22
C LYS A 159 3.55 -15.03 16.09
N GLY A 160 2.60 -15.94 16.39
CA GLY A 160 1.84 -16.67 15.40
C GLY A 160 0.45 -16.07 15.19
N GLY A 161 -0.27 -16.53 14.17
CA GLY A 161 -1.71 -16.29 14.02
C GLY A 161 -2.13 -14.95 13.40
N THR A 162 -1.22 -14.14 12.89
CA THR A 162 -1.58 -12.95 12.09
C THR A 162 -1.25 -13.17 10.62
N TRP A 163 -2.01 -12.54 9.71
CA TRP A 163 -1.72 -12.58 8.28
C TRP A 163 -0.29 -12.09 7.93
N ARG A 164 0.27 -11.20 8.73
CA ARG A 164 1.64 -10.69 8.58
C ARG A 164 2.71 -11.77 8.76
N ALA A 165 2.44 -12.78 9.56
CA ALA A 165 3.37 -13.89 9.81
C ALA A 165 3.19 -15.05 8.81
N ASP A 166 2.21 -14.97 7.91
CA ASP A 166 1.86 -16.00 6.93
C ASP A 166 2.26 -15.55 5.51
N LYS A 167 3.24 -16.23 4.93
CA LYS A 167 3.72 -15.96 3.57
C LYS A 167 2.60 -16.07 2.52
N LYS A 168 1.69 -17.04 2.66
CA LYS A 168 0.57 -17.25 1.73
C LYS A 168 -0.47 -16.12 1.77
N SER A 169 -0.52 -15.39 2.86
CA SER A 169 -1.41 -14.23 3.01
C SER A 169 -0.79 -12.91 2.55
N GLY A 170 0.46 -12.93 2.05
CA GLY A 170 1.21 -11.74 1.68
C GLY A 170 1.90 -11.08 2.88
N GLY A 171 2.25 -11.88 3.91
CA GLY A 171 3.06 -11.41 5.03
C GLY A 171 4.53 -11.23 4.68
N GLY A 172 5.26 -10.61 5.59
CA GLY A 172 6.69 -10.29 5.46
C GLY A 172 6.96 -8.79 5.34
N CYS A 173 8.13 -8.40 5.78
CA CYS A 173 8.57 -7.01 5.76
C CYS A 173 8.71 -6.49 4.32
N LEU A 174 9.08 -7.35 3.37
CA LEU A 174 9.11 -7.03 1.94
C LEU A 174 7.74 -6.52 1.47
N MET A 175 6.70 -7.29 1.73
CA MET A 175 5.35 -7.00 1.25
C MET A 175 4.71 -5.83 2.01
N ASP A 176 4.90 -5.75 3.32
CA ASP A 176 4.22 -4.74 4.15
C ASP A 176 4.97 -3.39 4.18
N TYR A 177 6.31 -3.40 4.39
CA TYR A 177 7.11 -2.18 4.57
C TYR A 177 7.87 -1.76 3.31
N ALA A 178 8.67 -2.69 2.73
CA ALA A 178 9.53 -2.32 1.61
C ALA A 178 8.74 -1.89 0.38
N SER A 179 7.53 -2.43 0.16
CA SER A 179 6.64 -2.01 -0.92
C SER A 179 6.37 -0.50 -0.93
N HIS A 180 6.28 0.16 0.23
CA HIS A 180 6.14 1.62 0.33
C HIS A 180 7.39 2.36 -0.18
N VAL A 181 8.58 1.89 0.20
CA VAL A 181 9.85 2.50 -0.21
C VAL A 181 10.08 2.30 -1.70
N LEU A 182 9.89 1.08 -2.20
CA LEU A 182 10.04 0.74 -3.63
C LEU A 182 9.09 1.57 -4.50
N ASN A 183 7.84 1.71 -4.07
CA ASN A 183 6.88 2.57 -4.75
C ASN A 183 7.29 4.06 -4.72
N LEU A 184 7.83 4.52 -3.61
CA LEU A 184 8.26 5.92 -3.45
C LEU A 184 9.48 6.24 -4.33
N ILE A 185 10.46 5.33 -4.42
CA ILE A 185 11.60 5.45 -5.33
C ILE A 185 11.11 5.63 -6.77
N ASN A 186 10.25 4.71 -7.26
CA ASN A 186 9.68 4.83 -8.60
C ASN A 186 8.90 6.13 -8.81
N TYR A 187 8.14 6.54 -7.80
CA TYR A 187 7.31 7.76 -7.87
C TYR A 187 8.13 9.05 -7.97
N ILE A 188 9.19 9.16 -7.18
CA ILE A 188 10.03 10.38 -7.14
C ILE A 188 10.98 10.43 -8.32
N THR A 189 11.63 9.31 -8.66
CA THR A 189 12.61 9.26 -9.76
C THR A 189 11.94 9.23 -11.14
N GLY A 190 10.66 8.86 -11.22
CA GLY A 190 9.97 8.64 -12.49
C GLY A 190 10.52 7.45 -13.28
N SER A 191 11.28 6.56 -12.64
CA SER A 191 12.01 5.45 -13.25
C SER A 191 11.73 4.14 -12.50
N HIS A 192 11.48 3.05 -13.22
CA HIS A 192 11.16 1.76 -12.61
C HIS A 192 12.39 1.04 -12.08
N LEU A 193 12.20 0.29 -10.99
CA LEU A 193 13.22 -0.62 -10.47
C LEU A 193 13.42 -1.77 -11.45
N THR A 194 14.68 -2.03 -11.81
CA THR A 194 15.07 -3.08 -12.79
C THR A 194 15.90 -4.17 -12.17
N GLU A 195 16.59 -3.90 -11.07
CA GLU A 195 17.52 -4.87 -10.49
C GLU A 195 17.61 -4.71 -8.97
N ALA A 196 17.74 -5.86 -8.29
CA ALA A 196 18.11 -5.95 -6.88
C ALA A 196 19.31 -6.91 -6.73
N ARG A 197 20.36 -6.47 -6.02
CA ARG A 197 21.60 -7.24 -5.76
C ARG A 197 21.92 -7.26 -4.28
N GLY A 198 22.70 -8.26 -3.86
CA GLY A 198 23.18 -8.40 -2.50
C GLY A 198 22.04 -8.43 -1.48
N THR A 199 20.91 -9.03 -1.86
CA THR A 199 19.72 -9.05 -1.02
C THR A 199 19.91 -9.93 0.20
N PHE A 200 19.69 -9.36 1.38
CA PHE A 200 19.71 -10.05 2.65
C PHE A 200 18.36 -9.84 3.36
N MET A 201 17.69 -10.94 3.68
CA MET A 201 16.32 -10.95 4.25
C MET A 201 16.29 -11.78 5.54
N PRO A 202 16.75 -11.24 6.68
CA PRO A 202 16.79 -11.96 7.94
C PRO A 202 15.38 -12.17 8.52
N ARG A 203 15.25 -13.30 9.24
CA ARG A 203 14.14 -13.63 10.11
C ARG A 203 14.61 -13.43 11.54
N ILE A 204 14.16 -12.39 12.20
CA ILE A 204 14.58 -12.03 13.56
C ILE A 204 13.64 -12.68 14.57
N PHE A 205 12.35 -12.50 14.40
CA PHE A 205 11.28 -13.04 15.25
C PHE A 205 10.30 -13.92 14.47
N SER A 206 10.17 -13.71 13.17
CA SER A 206 9.26 -14.45 12.31
C SER A 206 9.85 -15.81 11.90
N LYS A 207 8.98 -16.83 11.76
CA LYS A 207 9.39 -18.19 11.37
C LYS A 207 9.39 -18.38 9.85
N GLU A 208 8.40 -17.81 9.15
CA GLU A 208 8.12 -18.10 7.74
C GLU A 208 8.40 -16.92 6.80
N VAL A 209 8.42 -15.71 7.34
CA VAL A 209 8.56 -14.46 6.57
C VAL A 209 9.79 -13.67 7.03
N ASP A 210 10.24 -12.76 6.20
CA ASP A 210 11.32 -11.82 6.48
C ASP A 210 10.88 -10.75 7.49
N ASP A 211 11.78 -10.37 8.41
CA ASP A 211 11.58 -9.27 9.36
C ASP A 211 12.35 -8.01 8.95
N ALA A 212 13.34 -8.15 8.08
CA ALA A 212 14.05 -7.02 7.50
C ALA A 212 14.53 -7.34 6.09
N ILE A 213 14.90 -6.29 5.34
CA ILE A 213 15.44 -6.41 3.98
C ILE A 213 16.51 -5.37 3.77
N TYR A 214 17.64 -5.81 3.26
CA TYR A 214 18.76 -4.99 2.83
C TYR A 214 19.13 -5.38 1.41
N ALA A 215 19.24 -4.41 0.51
CA ALA A 215 19.55 -4.67 -0.89
C ALA A 215 20.20 -3.46 -1.56
N THR A 216 20.98 -3.69 -2.59
CA THR A 216 21.34 -2.67 -3.57
C THR A 216 20.35 -2.73 -4.73
N LEU A 217 19.82 -1.59 -5.11
CA LEU A 217 18.79 -1.46 -6.15
C LEU A 217 19.30 -0.63 -7.32
N LYS A 218 18.76 -0.89 -8.52
CA LYS A 218 18.97 -0.08 -9.70
C LYS A 218 17.64 0.24 -10.38
N VAL A 219 17.50 1.47 -10.88
CA VAL A 219 16.35 1.86 -11.70
C VAL A 219 16.74 1.98 -13.17
N GLU A 220 15.77 2.04 -14.10
CA GLU A 220 15.97 2.10 -15.56
C GLU A 220 16.89 3.23 -16.00
N SER A 221 16.82 4.40 -15.35
CA SER A 221 17.72 5.54 -15.63
C SER A 221 19.20 5.27 -15.33
N GLY A 222 19.51 4.13 -14.70
CA GLY A 222 20.86 3.76 -14.29
C GLY A 222 21.23 4.20 -12.88
N LEU A 223 20.42 5.04 -12.22
CA LEU A 223 20.63 5.45 -10.84
C LEU A 223 20.57 4.22 -9.92
N GLN A 224 21.53 4.12 -8.99
CA GLN A 224 21.64 3.01 -8.03
C GLN A 224 21.56 3.53 -6.60
N GLY A 225 21.19 2.64 -5.68
CA GLY A 225 21.11 3.00 -4.27
C GLY A 225 20.84 1.81 -3.37
N GLN A 226 20.61 2.07 -2.10
CA GLN A 226 20.35 1.06 -1.10
C GLN A 226 18.91 1.10 -0.62
N LEU A 227 18.43 -0.08 -0.26
CA LEU A 227 17.21 -0.32 0.49
C LEU A 227 17.58 -0.84 1.88
N SER A 228 17.04 -0.22 2.92
CA SER A 228 17.21 -0.68 4.30
C SER A 228 15.86 -0.61 5.01
N VAL A 229 15.27 -1.77 5.27
CA VAL A 229 13.91 -1.87 5.82
C VAL A 229 13.86 -2.90 6.94
N CYS A 230 13.28 -2.54 8.08
CA CYS A 230 13.08 -3.44 9.21
C CYS A 230 11.79 -3.09 9.94
N TRP A 231 10.92 -4.09 10.14
CA TRP A 231 9.71 -3.92 10.93
C TRP A 231 9.85 -4.39 12.39
N SER A 232 11.06 -4.79 12.77
CA SER A 232 11.41 -5.28 14.10
C SER A 232 12.33 -4.32 14.86
N ASP A 233 12.18 -3.02 14.60
CA ASP A 233 12.96 -1.94 15.19
C ASP A 233 12.12 -1.21 16.25
N ASP A 234 12.43 -1.39 17.52
CA ASP A 234 11.74 -0.80 18.66
C ASP A 234 12.21 0.63 19.00
N THR A 235 13.22 1.13 18.32
CA THR A 235 13.66 2.54 18.45
C THR A 235 12.66 3.50 17.84
N HIS A 236 11.74 3.00 17.02
CA HIS A 236 10.68 3.76 16.35
C HIS A 236 9.31 3.51 17.01
N ARG A 237 8.57 4.58 17.30
CA ARG A 237 7.21 4.48 17.86
C ARG A 237 6.17 3.93 16.84
N LYS A 238 6.37 4.19 15.56
CA LYS A 238 5.53 3.79 14.43
C LYS A 238 6.38 3.64 13.19
N MET A 239 5.83 3.06 12.13
CA MET A 239 6.52 3.01 10.85
C MET A 239 6.94 4.40 10.40
N THR A 240 8.22 4.54 10.07
CA THR A 240 8.80 5.68 9.35
C THR A 240 9.10 5.26 7.92
N THR A 241 9.09 6.20 7.00
CA THR A 241 9.57 6.00 5.63
C THR A 241 10.38 7.22 5.25
N SER A 242 11.60 7.03 4.75
CA SER A 242 12.46 8.10 4.27
C SER A 242 13.08 7.75 2.92
N LEU A 243 13.40 8.78 2.17
CA LEU A 243 14.17 8.67 0.93
C LEU A 243 15.18 9.81 0.88
N LYS A 244 16.44 9.45 0.60
CA LYS A 244 17.53 10.40 0.30
C LYS A 244 18.01 10.16 -1.12
N ILE A 245 18.23 11.23 -1.89
CA ILE A 245 18.84 11.17 -3.23
C ILE A 245 19.99 12.18 -3.28
N GLU A 246 21.14 11.73 -3.73
CA GLU A 246 22.38 12.51 -3.84
C GLU A 246 22.73 12.74 -5.31
N GLY A 247 23.08 13.97 -5.63
CA GLY A 247 23.55 14.39 -6.95
C GLY A 247 24.80 15.26 -6.86
N ASP A 248 25.40 15.60 -7.99
CA ASP A 248 26.66 16.33 -8.08
C ASP A 248 26.57 17.80 -7.61
N LYS A 249 25.34 18.34 -7.41
CA LYS A 249 25.10 19.71 -6.92
C LYS A 249 24.42 19.76 -5.55
N GLY A 250 24.14 18.63 -4.94
CA GLY A 250 23.49 18.58 -3.63
C GLY A 250 22.75 17.30 -3.37
N LYS A 251 21.88 17.32 -2.36
CA LYS A 251 21.04 16.19 -1.98
C LYS A 251 19.62 16.63 -1.65
N LEU A 252 18.68 15.71 -1.79
CA LEU A 252 17.31 15.80 -1.26
C LEU A 252 17.11 14.68 -0.25
N GLU A 253 16.54 15.00 0.89
CA GLU A 253 16.24 14.04 1.94
C GLU A 253 14.85 14.34 2.50
N ALA A 254 13.93 13.38 2.45
CA ALA A 254 12.57 13.56 2.92
C ALA A 254 12.08 12.37 3.75
N ASP A 255 11.27 12.69 4.74
CA ASP A 255 10.37 11.79 5.43
C ASP A 255 8.94 12.34 5.41
N ALA A 256 8.00 11.74 6.16
CA ALA A 256 6.61 12.19 6.19
C ALA A 256 6.39 13.61 6.76
N THR A 257 7.40 14.19 7.41
CA THR A 257 7.30 15.46 8.16
C THR A 257 8.32 16.51 7.73
N THR A 258 9.45 16.10 7.17
CA THR A 258 10.57 16.97 6.85
C THR A 258 11.05 16.77 5.42
N LEU A 259 11.53 17.85 4.82
CA LEU A 259 12.29 17.84 3.56
C LEU A 259 13.51 18.78 3.73
N LYS A 260 14.69 18.29 3.35
CA LYS A 260 15.97 19.00 3.42
C LYS A 260 16.67 19.00 2.08
#